data_2f200c83204c526b2a4236e3b23719ff
#
_entry.id   2f200c83204c526b2a4236e3b23719ff
#
_cell.length_a   1.000
_cell.length_b   1.000
_cell.length_c   1.000
_cell.angle_alpha   90.00
_cell.angle_beta   90.00
_cell.angle_gamma   90.00
#
_symmetry.space_group_name_H-M   'P 1'
#
loop_
_entity.id
_entity.type
_entity.pdbx_description
1 polymer ?
#
loop_
_entity_poly.entity_id
_entity_poly.type
_entity_poly.pdbx_seq_one_letter_code
_entity_poly.pdbx_strand_id
1 'polypeptide(L)'
;MLSDLEIEAAYRKMIDRIDLVNDDYLKRVAEQIKKIGQLNPSSIHKLSQMRMYRGNIQQIRRELAEALNISAGELQQLLERAAQEQYNDANFSAVVQNKRRQPLRYSEELKTYITAVARQTAERFANYSNTTVIDQNYQETVTNAIDAVTRGVTDYNSAIRDSMRKLGGDGLRVEYDSGVTRRMDTAIRQNVIDGVKQIQQEAARQAGEQMGADGVELSAHPFSAVDHEPAQGRMYTNAEFEKMQSGQPFEDVDGKHYDGFERPIAEWNCRHFASPVIIGVSPRRYTDEQLEAWKKKNHAGCDIGGKHYTVYEAGQLMRKIETKIRQQKDIANLAKRSGDNVLKREAQAKTVDLRAQYNVVAEAAGLKPRPERAIVESYTAHDADLRQYQSQVSPPKEYDGVFDEYDFEPLDLSKTEASALNELHMLSQENGYEYSCMIADGKVGRIETAKKIDRCPTPEGALNGKNVTVLHSHTNDTAFSRADLEILCHDSIDKMLLIAHNRDVYEVSIGNGERPSAQEYEIAQDEAERQANENMMGMPDFYDWTMSERSYMAIKEQMLLLARYFKWTVKGGRI
;
A
#
# COMPACT_ATOMS: atom_id res chain seq x y z
N MET A 1 16.01 2.43 -8.57
CA MET A 1 15.40 2.85 -7.26
C MET A 1 14.23 1.94 -6.98
N LEU A 2 14.06 1.45 -5.74
CA LEU A 2 12.87 0.68 -5.37
C LEU A 2 11.60 1.50 -5.62
N SER A 3 10.61 0.90 -6.26
CA SER A 3 9.32 1.51 -6.48
C SER A 3 8.51 1.60 -5.17
N ASP A 4 7.56 2.52 -5.11
CA ASP A 4 6.62 2.62 -3.97
C ASP A 4 5.86 1.30 -3.74
N LEU A 5 5.57 0.53 -4.80
CA LEU A 5 4.89 -0.76 -4.71
C LEU A 5 5.76 -1.83 -4.04
N GLU A 6 7.06 -1.87 -4.35
CA GLU A 6 7.98 -2.83 -3.73
C GLU A 6 8.19 -2.53 -2.24
N ILE A 7 8.30 -1.24 -1.89
CA ILE A 7 8.38 -0.79 -0.50
C ILE A 7 7.07 -1.14 0.22
N GLU A 8 5.92 -0.93 -0.43
CA GLU A 8 4.60 -1.24 0.11
C GLU A 8 4.45 -2.76 0.36
N ALA A 9 4.82 -3.60 -0.60
CA ALA A 9 4.79 -5.04 -0.46
C ALA A 9 5.68 -5.53 0.70
N ALA A 10 6.85 -4.91 0.89
CA ALA A 10 7.76 -5.28 1.97
C ALA A 10 7.19 -4.93 3.35
N TYR A 11 6.73 -3.69 3.57
CA TYR A 11 6.15 -3.34 4.88
C TYR A 11 4.81 -4.04 5.12
N ARG A 12 4.07 -4.41 4.07
CA ARG A 12 2.83 -5.16 4.20
C ARG A 12 3.04 -6.50 4.89
N LYS A 13 4.05 -7.27 4.49
CA LYS A 13 4.41 -8.53 5.16
C LYS A 13 4.67 -8.36 6.66
N MET A 14 5.33 -7.25 7.02
CA MET A 14 5.61 -6.94 8.43
C MET A 14 4.34 -6.57 9.17
N ILE A 15 3.45 -5.77 8.56
CA ILE A 15 2.15 -5.42 9.12
C ILE A 15 1.28 -6.65 9.30
N ASP A 16 1.21 -7.56 8.32
CA ASP A 16 0.40 -8.79 8.40
C ASP A 16 0.77 -9.63 9.63
N ARG A 17 2.07 -9.71 9.99
CA ARG A 17 2.50 -10.39 11.23
C ARG A 17 2.00 -9.70 12.49
N ILE A 18 2.05 -8.38 12.49
CA ILE A 18 1.59 -7.60 13.64
C ILE A 18 0.06 -7.67 13.76
N ASP A 19 -0.65 -7.70 12.64
CA ASP A 19 -2.09 -7.89 12.61
C ASP A 19 -2.49 -9.26 13.22
N LEU A 20 -1.68 -10.31 13.01
CA LEU A 20 -1.90 -11.61 13.67
C LEU A 20 -1.73 -11.53 15.19
N VAL A 21 -0.72 -10.80 15.67
CA VAL A 21 -0.52 -10.56 17.12
C VAL A 21 -1.66 -9.70 17.69
N ASN A 22 -2.06 -8.65 16.97
CA ASN A 22 -3.22 -7.83 17.34
C ASN A 22 -4.49 -8.67 17.41
N ASP A 23 -4.68 -9.58 16.46
CA ASP A 23 -5.82 -10.49 16.42
C ASP A 23 -5.85 -11.45 17.64
N ASP A 24 -4.70 -12.01 18.04
CA ASP A 24 -4.61 -12.84 19.24
C ASP A 24 -4.86 -12.01 20.51
N TYR A 25 -4.37 -10.78 20.58
CA TYR A 25 -4.71 -9.84 21.64
C TYR A 25 -6.22 -9.61 21.74
N LEU A 26 -6.88 -9.25 20.63
CA LEU A 26 -8.33 -9.04 20.58
C LEU A 26 -9.13 -10.31 20.92
N LYS A 27 -8.65 -11.48 20.50
CA LYS A 27 -9.24 -12.77 20.88
C LYS A 27 -9.22 -12.98 22.39
N ARG A 28 -8.09 -12.73 23.04
CA ARG A 28 -7.95 -12.87 24.51
C ARG A 28 -8.83 -11.87 25.25
N VAL A 29 -8.93 -10.62 24.73
CA VAL A 29 -9.87 -9.62 25.25
C VAL A 29 -11.32 -10.12 25.13
N ALA A 30 -11.72 -10.67 23.98
CA ALA A 30 -13.06 -11.21 23.76
C ALA A 30 -13.39 -12.35 24.73
N GLU A 31 -12.44 -13.27 24.98
CA GLU A 31 -12.60 -14.37 25.94
C GLU A 31 -12.83 -13.87 27.37
N GLN A 32 -12.15 -12.79 27.77
CA GLN A 32 -12.38 -12.17 29.07
C GLN A 32 -13.76 -11.50 29.14
N ILE A 33 -14.15 -10.76 28.12
CA ILE A 33 -15.46 -10.12 28.03
C ILE A 33 -16.59 -11.15 28.11
N LYS A 34 -16.47 -12.29 27.44
CA LYS A 34 -17.43 -13.39 27.56
C LYS A 34 -17.56 -13.91 28.98
N LYS A 35 -16.44 -14.07 29.69
CA LYS A 35 -16.45 -14.50 31.11
C LYS A 35 -17.18 -13.48 31.99
N ILE A 36 -17.02 -12.19 31.70
CA ILE A 36 -17.72 -11.10 32.42
C ILE A 36 -19.21 -11.15 32.13
N GLY A 37 -19.63 -11.26 30.85
CA GLY A 37 -21.03 -11.30 30.43
C GLY A 37 -21.84 -12.46 31.01
N GLN A 38 -21.18 -13.49 31.56
CA GLN A 38 -21.80 -14.60 32.27
C GLN A 38 -21.94 -14.39 33.78
N LEU A 39 -21.53 -13.24 34.30
CA LEU A 39 -21.48 -12.97 35.73
C LEU A 39 -22.69 -12.14 36.17
N ASN A 40 -23.19 -12.43 37.37
CA ASN A 40 -24.30 -11.75 38.02
C ASN A 40 -23.92 -10.29 38.45
N PRO A 41 -24.85 -9.32 38.56
CA PRO A 41 -24.56 -7.95 38.99
C PRO A 41 -23.77 -7.79 40.30
N SER A 42 -23.81 -8.80 41.17
CA SER A 42 -22.96 -8.87 42.39
C SER A 42 -21.47 -9.09 42.09
N SER A 43 -21.06 -9.24 40.83
CA SER A 43 -19.69 -9.56 40.42
C SER A 43 -18.83 -8.36 40.05
N ILE A 44 -19.20 -7.13 40.44
CA ILE A 44 -18.34 -5.93 40.39
C ILE A 44 -16.97 -6.23 41.05
N HIS A 45 -16.96 -7.04 42.10
CA HIS A 45 -15.74 -7.52 42.74
C HIS A 45 -14.89 -8.41 41.81
N LYS A 46 -15.50 -9.17 40.88
CA LYS A 46 -14.76 -9.99 39.91
C LYS A 46 -14.23 -9.18 38.72
N LEU A 47 -14.86 -8.06 38.36
CA LEU A 47 -14.29 -7.08 37.43
C LEU A 47 -12.98 -6.49 37.97
N SER A 48 -12.87 -6.28 39.28
CA SER A 48 -11.61 -5.85 39.90
C SER A 48 -10.52 -6.93 39.84
N GLN A 49 -10.88 -8.23 39.78
CA GLN A 49 -9.93 -9.32 39.57
C GLN A 49 -9.37 -9.38 38.12
N MET A 50 -10.05 -8.79 37.15
CA MET A 50 -9.52 -8.65 35.78
C MET A 50 -8.34 -7.67 35.69
N ARG A 51 -8.16 -6.78 36.66
CA ARG A 51 -6.92 -6.00 36.83
C ARG A 51 -5.69 -6.90 36.97
N MET A 52 -5.85 -8.18 37.33
CA MET A 52 -4.75 -9.13 37.59
C MET A 52 -4.35 -9.95 36.36
N TYR A 53 -4.88 -9.66 35.16
CA TYR A 53 -4.62 -10.46 33.95
C TYR A 53 -3.24 -10.18 33.32
N ARG A 54 -2.19 -10.20 34.13
CA ARG A 54 -0.80 -9.93 33.73
C ARG A 54 -0.19 -11.03 32.83
N GLY A 55 -0.61 -12.28 32.98
CA GLY A 55 0.01 -13.42 32.28
C GLY A 55 -0.15 -13.40 30.77
N ASN A 56 -1.33 -13.05 30.27
CA ASN A 56 -1.60 -13.05 28.83
C ASN A 56 -0.97 -11.85 28.12
N ILE A 57 -0.84 -10.72 28.80
CA ILE A 57 -0.20 -9.53 28.25
C ILE A 57 1.30 -9.76 28.05
N GLN A 58 1.96 -10.43 29.00
CA GLN A 58 3.37 -10.81 28.83
C GLN A 58 3.59 -11.79 27.68
N GLN A 59 2.62 -12.64 27.40
CA GLN A 59 2.66 -13.51 26.23
C GLN A 59 2.50 -12.72 24.93
N ILE A 60 1.53 -11.81 24.85
CA ILE A 60 1.37 -10.90 23.70
C ILE A 60 2.64 -10.09 23.46
N ARG A 61 3.29 -9.56 24.52
CA ARG A 61 4.57 -8.84 24.38
C ARG A 61 5.68 -9.73 23.81
N ARG A 62 5.73 -11.02 24.18
CA ARG A 62 6.72 -11.96 23.61
C ARG A 62 6.43 -12.26 22.14
N GLU A 63 5.18 -12.55 21.80
CA GLU A 63 4.75 -12.78 20.42
C GLU A 63 5.01 -11.55 19.54
N LEU A 64 4.75 -10.35 20.08
CA LEU A 64 5.06 -9.09 19.42
C LEU A 64 6.56 -8.90 19.21
N ALA A 65 7.38 -9.17 20.24
CA ALA A 65 8.84 -9.06 20.12
C ALA A 65 9.40 -10.03 19.07
N GLU A 66 8.87 -11.25 19.01
CA GLU A 66 9.24 -12.24 17.99
C GLU A 66 8.87 -11.76 16.57
N ALA A 67 7.64 -11.31 16.38
CA ALA A 67 7.17 -10.77 15.08
C ALA A 67 8.01 -9.57 14.62
N LEU A 68 8.36 -8.68 15.54
CA LEU A 68 9.20 -7.51 15.26
C LEU A 68 10.65 -7.88 14.93
N ASN A 69 11.21 -8.90 15.59
CA ASN A 69 12.57 -9.39 15.29
C ASN A 69 12.66 -10.01 13.88
N ILE A 70 11.68 -10.81 13.47
CA ILE A 70 11.61 -11.35 12.11
C ILE A 70 11.53 -10.20 11.09
N SER A 71 10.70 -9.20 11.38
CA SER A 71 10.53 -8.02 10.53
C SER A 71 11.82 -7.18 10.43
N ALA A 72 12.63 -7.12 11.47
CA ALA A 72 13.91 -6.43 11.44
C ALA A 72 14.92 -7.08 10.47
N GLY A 73 14.97 -8.42 10.42
CA GLY A 73 15.82 -9.14 9.46
C GLY A 73 15.39 -8.91 8.01
N GLU A 74 14.10 -8.91 7.72
CA GLU A 74 13.58 -8.62 6.38
C GLU A 74 13.84 -7.17 5.98
N LEU A 75 13.73 -6.23 6.92
CA LEU A 75 14.05 -4.84 6.68
C LEU A 75 15.50 -4.65 6.29
N GLN A 76 16.44 -5.33 6.96
CA GLN A 76 17.85 -5.27 6.56
C GLN A 76 18.06 -5.67 5.11
N GLN A 77 17.46 -6.78 4.66
CA GLN A 77 17.54 -7.23 3.27
C GLN A 77 16.92 -6.21 2.30
N LEU A 78 15.81 -5.59 2.68
CA LEU A 78 15.18 -4.53 1.89
C LEU A 78 16.10 -3.31 1.74
N LEU A 79 16.75 -2.89 2.82
CA LEU A 79 17.67 -1.75 2.82
C LEU A 79 18.91 -2.02 1.95
N GLU A 80 19.48 -3.22 2.03
CA GLU A 80 20.61 -3.64 1.19
C GLU A 80 20.22 -3.63 -0.30
N ARG A 81 19.04 -4.14 -0.64
CA ARG A 81 18.50 -4.10 -2.00
C ARG A 81 18.25 -2.66 -2.47
N ALA A 82 17.67 -1.81 -1.63
CA ALA A 82 17.42 -0.41 -1.96
C ALA A 82 18.71 0.36 -2.33
N ALA A 83 19.79 0.13 -1.58
CA ALA A 83 21.09 0.70 -1.87
C ALA A 83 21.65 0.19 -3.21
N GLN A 84 21.60 -1.12 -3.43
CA GLN A 84 22.13 -1.74 -4.65
C GLN A 84 21.42 -1.22 -5.90
N GLU A 85 20.09 -1.13 -5.86
CA GLU A 85 19.30 -0.60 -6.97
C GLU A 85 19.59 0.87 -7.24
N GLN A 86 19.75 1.69 -6.19
CA GLN A 86 20.12 3.08 -6.35
C GLN A 86 21.48 3.25 -7.04
N TYR A 87 22.46 2.39 -6.70
CA TYR A 87 23.75 2.37 -7.38
C TYR A 87 23.65 1.91 -8.84
N ASN A 88 22.81 0.94 -9.11
CA ASN A 88 22.56 0.47 -10.48
C ASN A 88 21.95 1.59 -11.34
N ASP A 89 20.97 2.31 -10.82
CA ASP A 89 20.36 3.47 -11.50
C ASP A 89 21.39 4.58 -11.76
N ALA A 90 22.23 4.88 -10.78
CA ALA A 90 23.29 5.88 -10.93
C ALA A 90 24.34 5.45 -11.97
N ASN A 91 24.74 4.17 -11.98
CA ASN A 91 25.63 3.59 -12.98
C ASN A 91 25.05 3.69 -14.38
N PHE A 92 23.79 3.30 -14.56
CA PHE A 92 23.09 3.41 -15.84
C PHE A 92 23.09 4.86 -16.34
N SER A 93 22.70 5.80 -15.48
CA SER A 93 22.68 7.23 -15.83
C SER A 93 24.07 7.77 -16.20
N ALA A 94 25.11 7.35 -15.50
CA ALA A 94 26.49 7.75 -15.79
C ALA A 94 26.99 7.18 -17.13
N VAL A 95 26.63 5.94 -17.45
CA VAL A 95 27.01 5.29 -18.72
C VAL A 95 26.26 5.90 -19.91
N VAL A 96 24.94 6.08 -19.79
CA VAL A 96 24.11 6.67 -20.86
C VAL A 96 24.55 8.08 -21.20
N GLN A 97 24.98 8.87 -20.20
CA GLN A 97 25.48 10.22 -20.41
C GLN A 97 26.95 10.28 -20.88
N ASN A 98 27.58 9.14 -21.17
CA ASN A 98 29.00 9.01 -21.55
C ASN A 98 29.99 9.68 -20.57
N LYS A 99 29.59 9.86 -19.30
CA LYS A 99 30.37 10.59 -18.29
C LYS A 99 31.39 9.71 -17.58
N ARG A 100 31.30 8.36 -17.72
CA ARG A 100 32.22 7.45 -17.03
C ARG A 100 32.42 6.15 -17.78
N ARG A 101 33.68 5.67 -17.80
CA ARG A 101 34.05 4.38 -18.41
C ARG A 101 34.09 3.21 -17.43
N GLN A 102 34.05 3.46 -16.13
CA GLN A 102 34.06 2.43 -15.09
C GLN A 102 32.82 2.53 -14.21
N PRO A 103 32.26 1.38 -13.77
CA PRO A 103 31.12 1.36 -12.86
C PRO A 103 31.44 2.08 -11.54
N LEU A 104 30.43 2.70 -10.95
CA LEU A 104 30.49 3.22 -9.59
C LEU A 104 30.72 2.07 -8.61
N ARG A 105 31.53 2.28 -7.61
CA ARG A 105 31.85 1.25 -6.60
C ARG A 105 30.93 1.37 -5.41
N TYR A 106 30.33 0.27 -5.04
CA TYR A 106 29.61 0.11 -3.79
C TYR A 106 30.60 0.17 -2.62
N SER A 107 30.60 1.26 -1.85
CA SER A 107 31.63 1.53 -0.84
C SER A 107 31.43 0.72 0.44
N GLU A 108 32.53 0.46 1.18
CA GLU A 108 32.45 -0.13 2.52
C GLU A 108 31.77 0.84 3.52
N GLU A 109 31.89 2.15 3.31
CA GLU A 109 31.18 3.16 4.08
C GLU A 109 29.67 3.03 3.93
N LEU A 110 29.17 2.81 2.69
CA LEU A 110 27.73 2.59 2.46
C LEU A 110 27.26 1.31 3.14
N LYS A 111 28.04 0.23 3.09
CA LYS A 111 27.69 -1.01 3.81
C LYS A 111 27.61 -0.78 5.31
N THR A 112 28.55 -0.03 5.87
CA THR A 112 28.56 0.35 7.27
C THR A 112 27.32 1.20 7.62
N TYR A 113 26.97 2.15 6.76
CA TYR A 113 25.78 3.00 6.91
C TYR A 113 24.49 2.18 6.88
N ILE A 114 24.34 1.27 5.89
CA ILE A 114 23.18 0.36 5.79
C ILE A 114 23.04 -0.46 7.07
N THR A 115 24.14 -1.03 7.54
CA THR A 115 24.17 -1.82 8.79
C THR A 115 23.74 -0.98 9.99
N ALA A 116 24.19 0.28 10.08
CA ALA A 116 23.81 1.19 11.14
C ALA A 116 22.33 1.57 11.10
N VAL A 117 21.77 1.90 9.92
CA VAL A 117 20.34 2.21 9.74
C VAL A 117 19.48 0.98 10.01
N ALA A 118 19.87 -0.20 9.52
CA ALA A 118 19.17 -1.44 9.79
C ALA A 118 19.15 -1.75 11.29
N ARG A 119 20.29 -1.61 11.98
CA ARG A 119 20.37 -1.79 13.43
C ARG A 119 19.49 -0.78 14.18
N GLN A 120 19.56 0.51 13.84
CA GLN A 120 18.73 1.55 14.46
C GLN A 120 17.23 1.27 14.28
N THR A 121 16.83 0.79 13.10
CA THR A 121 15.42 0.46 12.85
C THR A 121 15.00 -0.81 13.57
N ALA A 122 15.87 -1.82 13.64
CA ALA A 122 15.66 -3.02 14.44
C ALA A 122 15.53 -2.71 15.94
N GLU A 123 16.37 -1.81 16.46
CA GLU A 123 16.28 -1.32 17.85
C GLU A 123 14.95 -0.59 18.10
N ARG A 124 14.46 0.20 17.15
CA ARG A 124 13.12 0.82 17.23
C ARG A 124 12.02 -0.23 17.24
N PHE A 125 12.08 -1.24 16.38
CA PHE A 125 11.10 -2.33 16.37
C PHE A 125 11.14 -3.10 17.71
N ALA A 126 12.31 -3.44 18.21
CA ALA A 126 12.44 -4.08 19.52
C ALA A 126 11.85 -3.19 20.63
N ASN A 127 12.06 -1.89 20.56
CA ASN A 127 11.52 -0.95 21.54
C ASN A 127 9.99 -0.84 21.48
N TYR A 128 9.36 -1.06 20.33
CA TYR A 128 7.89 -1.07 20.23
C TYR A 128 7.24 -2.13 21.11
N SER A 129 7.89 -3.28 21.34
CA SER A 129 7.39 -4.28 22.29
C SER A 129 7.45 -3.78 23.74
N ASN A 130 8.38 -2.89 24.07
CA ASN A 130 8.55 -2.30 25.40
C ASN A 130 7.65 -1.08 25.62
N THR A 131 7.45 -0.26 24.59
CA THR A 131 6.65 0.98 24.65
C THR A 131 5.18 0.77 24.26
N THR A 132 4.76 -0.47 24.01
CA THR A 132 3.35 -0.76 23.76
C THR A 132 2.51 -0.52 25.01
N VAL A 133 1.43 0.24 24.84
CA VAL A 133 0.51 0.63 25.93
C VAL A 133 -0.63 -0.37 26.15
N ILE A 134 -0.45 -1.63 25.76
CA ILE A 134 -1.48 -2.69 25.88
C ILE A 134 -2.01 -2.77 27.32
N ASP A 135 -1.13 -2.82 28.30
CA ASP A 135 -1.49 -2.96 29.71
C ASP A 135 -2.31 -1.79 30.21
N GLN A 136 -1.84 -0.57 29.90
CA GLN A 136 -2.44 0.65 30.36
C GLN A 136 -3.81 0.85 29.74
N ASN A 137 -3.93 0.74 28.42
CA ASN A 137 -5.20 0.87 27.70
C ASN A 137 -6.25 -0.13 28.20
N TYR A 138 -5.85 -1.39 28.41
CA TYR A 138 -6.75 -2.41 28.93
C TYR A 138 -7.22 -2.08 30.35
N GLN A 139 -6.29 -1.78 31.25
CA GLN A 139 -6.60 -1.48 32.64
C GLN A 139 -7.46 -0.23 32.79
N GLU A 140 -7.14 0.85 32.09
CA GLU A 140 -7.93 2.10 32.09
C GLU A 140 -9.32 1.88 31.54
N THR A 141 -9.44 1.16 30.41
CA THR A 141 -10.74 0.90 29.79
C THR A 141 -11.64 0.08 30.69
N VAL A 142 -11.12 -0.98 31.32
CA VAL A 142 -11.86 -1.81 32.25
C VAL A 142 -12.24 -1.02 33.53
N THR A 143 -11.30 -0.20 34.04
CA THR A 143 -11.56 0.62 35.22
C THR A 143 -12.68 1.65 34.95
N ASN A 144 -12.62 2.36 33.82
CA ASN A 144 -13.62 3.33 33.43
C ASN A 144 -15.00 2.69 33.23
N ALA A 145 -15.04 1.49 32.65
CA ALA A 145 -16.30 0.73 32.51
C ALA A 145 -16.91 0.38 33.88
N ILE A 146 -16.08 -0.12 34.81
CA ILE A 146 -16.51 -0.44 36.19
C ILE A 146 -17.06 0.84 36.87
N ASP A 147 -16.33 1.94 36.81
CA ASP A 147 -16.71 3.19 37.42
C ASP A 147 -18.05 3.74 36.85
N ALA A 148 -18.22 3.69 35.51
CA ALA A 148 -19.43 4.14 34.83
C ALA A 148 -20.66 3.32 35.24
N VAL A 149 -20.52 1.99 35.33
CA VAL A 149 -21.60 1.11 35.81
C VAL A 149 -21.90 1.34 37.31
N THR A 150 -20.86 1.46 38.13
CA THR A 150 -20.99 1.65 39.58
C THR A 150 -21.68 2.98 39.93
N ARG A 151 -21.42 4.03 39.15
CA ARG A 151 -22.04 5.36 39.31
C ARG A 151 -23.41 5.47 38.63
N GLY A 152 -23.90 4.41 37.98
CA GLY A 152 -25.17 4.43 37.26
C GLY A 152 -25.21 5.32 36.02
N VAL A 153 -24.03 5.66 35.46
CA VAL A 153 -23.90 6.49 34.24
C VAL A 153 -24.31 5.70 33.00
N THR A 154 -24.08 4.40 32.99
CA THR A 154 -24.43 3.51 31.89
C THR A 154 -24.81 2.12 32.40
N ASP A 155 -25.56 1.38 31.58
CA ASP A 155 -25.82 -0.03 31.85
C ASP A 155 -24.60 -0.90 31.53
N TYR A 156 -24.60 -2.10 32.10
CA TYR A 156 -23.49 -3.05 31.97
C TYR A 156 -23.17 -3.43 30.53
N ASN A 157 -24.18 -3.68 29.70
CA ASN A 157 -23.96 -4.11 28.31
C ASN A 157 -23.38 -2.97 27.47
N SER A 158 -23.86 -1.74 27.70
CA SER A 158 -23.34 -0.53 27.05
C SER A 158 -21.89 -0.29 27.45
N ALA A 159 -21.54 -0.40 28.74
CA ALA A 159 -20.17 -0.26 29.22
C ALA A 159 -19.20 -1.28 28.56
N ILE A 160 -19.65 -2.53 28.40
CA ILE A 160 -18.88 -3.56 27.70
C ILE A 160 -18.69 -3.21 26.22
N ARG A 161 -19.75 -2.79 25.52
CA ARG A 161 -19.65 -2.38 24.12
C ARG A 161 -18.71 -1.20 23.92
N ASP A 162 -18.77 -0.20 24.81
CA ASP A 162 -17.87 0.94 24.77
C ASP A 162 -16.41 0.53 25.00
N SER A 163 -16.17 -0.40 25.92
CA SER A 163 -14.85 -0.99 26.13
C SER A 163 -14.36 -1.74 24.89
N MET A 164 -15.23 -2.52 24.24
CA MET A 164 -14.88 -3.19 22.97
C MET A 164 -14.61 -2.21 21.85
N ARG A 165 -15.40 -1.12 21.72
CA ARG A 165 -15.15 -0.08 20.72
C ARG A 165 -13.79 0.58 20.94
N LYS A 166 -13.43 0.86 22.18
CA LYS A 166 -12.15 1.47 22.53
C LYS A 166 -10.99 0.51 22.27
N LEU A 167 -11.01 -0.68 22.86
CA LEU A 167 -9.91 -1.65 22.76
C LEU A 167 -9.74 -2.16 21.32
N GLY A 168 -10.81 -2.45 20.61
CA GLY A 168 -10.76 -2.84 19.19
C GLY A 168 -10.30 -1.70 18.29
N GLY A 169 -10.77 -0.47 18.54
CA GLY A 169 -10.37 0.71 17.78
C GLY A 169 -8.90 1.10 18.01
N ASP A 170 -8.41 0.98 19.24
CA ASP A 170 -7.02 1.28 19.58
C ASP A 170 -6.06 0.21 19.06
N GLY A 171 -6.39 -1.06 19.18
CA GLY A 171 -5.52 -2.18 18.82
C GLY A 171 -4.16 -2.11 19.53
N LEU A 172 -3.13 -2.67 18.89
CA LEU A 172 -1.75 -2.51 19.34
C LEU A 172 -1.26 -1.09 19.03
N ARG A 173 -0.80 -0.37 20.06
CA ARG A 173 -0.26 1.00 19.94
C ARG A 173 1.12 1.09 20.55
N VAL A 174 1.92 1.98 20.01
CA VAL A 174 3.21 2.40 20.58
C VAL A 174 3.07 3.81 21.14
N GLU A 175 3.76 4.08 22.24
CA GLU A 175 3.91 5.41 22.81
C GLU A 175 5.33 5.91 22.55
N TYR A 176 5.44 7.15 22.08
CA TYR A 176 6.70 7.84 21.88
C TYR A 176 7.04 8.68 23.11
N ASP A 177 8.32 8.99 23.29
CA ASP A 177 8.80 9.85 24.40
C ASP A 177 8.09 11.22 24.46
N SER A 178 7.55 11.68 23.34
CA SER A 178 6.72 12.88 23.26
C SER A 178 5.30 12.71 23.84
N GLY A 179 4.93 11.52 24.33
CA GLY A 179 3.56 11.16 24.76
C GLY A 179 2.57 10.92 23.62
N VAL A 180 3.00 11.05 22.37
CA VAL A 180 2.15 10.72 21.21
C VAL A 180 2.04 9.22 21.07
N THR A 181 0.82 8.72 20.88
CA THR A 181 0.59 7.30 20.59
C THR A 181 0.19 7.09 19.12
N ARG A 182 0.66 6.00 18.52
CA ARG A 182 0.28 5.58 17.16
C ARG A 182 -0.07 4.10 17.13
N ARG A 183 -0.94 3.71 16.21
CA ARG A 183 -1.14 2.29 15.91
C ARG A 183 0.18 1.70 15.40
N MET A 184 0.46 0.47 15.80
CA MET A 184 1.73 -0.18 15.50
C MET A 184 1.92 -0.42 14.00
N ASP A 185 0.87 -0.79 13.28
CA ASP A 185 0.86 -0.91 11.81
C ASP A 185 1.31 0.38 11.12
N THR A 186 0.83 1.52 11.59
CA THR A 186 1.20 2.84 11.07
C THR A 186 2.65 3.21 11.41
N ALA A 187 3.11 2.86 12.62
CA ALA A 187 4.48 3.11 13.07
C ALA A 187 5.50 2.28 12.26
N ILE A 188 5.22 0.99 12.03
CA ILE A 188 6.06 0.11 11.23
C ILE A 188 6.16 0.62 9.79
N ARG A 189 5.01 0.90 9.16
CA ARG A 189 4.99 1.45 7.80
C ARG A 189 5.86 2.70 7.67
N GLN A 190 5.73 3.64 8.59
CA GLN A 190 6.53 4.87 8.56
C GLN A 190 8.03 4.59 8.68
N ASN A 191 8.43 3.73 9.62
CA ASN A 191 9.84 3.40 9.82
C ASN A 191 10.46 2.67 8.63
N VAL A 192 9.73 1.77 7.97
CA VAL A 192 10.22 1.10 6.76
C VAL A 192 10.42 2.10 5.62
N ILE A 193 9.44 2.97 5.37
CA ILE A 193 9.54 3.99 4.32
C ILE A 193 10.72 4.93 4.60
N ASP A 194 10.85 5.42 5.83
CA ASP A 194 11.93 6.34 6.19
C ASP A 194 13.31 5.65 6.10
N GLY A 195 13.42 4.40 6.58
CA GLY A 195 14.68 3.65 6.49
C GLY A 195 15.14 3.41 5.04
N VAL A 196 14.22 3.00 4.17
CA VAL A 196 14.52 2.81 2.73
C VAL A 196 14.98 4.14 2.11
N LYS A 197 14.28 5.23 2.38
CA LYS A 197 14.64 6.56 1.86
C LYS A 197 16.01 7.02 2.31
N GLN A 198 16.33 6.86 3.58
CA GLN A 198 17.66 7.23 4.10
C GLN A 198 18.77 6.49 3.37
N ILE A 199 18.59 5.18 3.15
CA ILE A 199 19.57 4.38 2.42
C ILE A 199 19.69 4.81 0.96
N GLN A 200 18.56 5.03 0.29
CA GLN A 200 18.57 5.49 -1.10
C GLN A 200 19.23 6.87 -1.22
N GLN A 201 18.96 7.78 -0.29
CA GLN A 201 19.54 9.13 -0.26
C GLN A 201 21.05 9.07 -0.05
N GLU A 202 21.53 8.25 0.89
CA GLU A 202 22.97 8.08 1.15
C GLU A 202 23.67 7.40 -0.03
N ALA A 203 23.07 6.39 -0.62
CA ALA A 203 23.61 5.75 -1.81
C ALA A 203 23.71 6.74 -3.00
N ALA A 204 22.70 7.60 -3.17
CA ALA A 204 22.73 8.64 -4.18
C ALA A 204 23.83 9.68 -3.91
N ARG A 205 23.98 10.13 -2.66
CA ARG A 205 25.02 11.07 -2.24
C ARG A 205 26.41 10.53 -2.56
N GLN A 206 26.73 9.29 -2.16
CA GLN A 206 28.03 8.67 -2.42
C GLN A 206 28.29 8.43 -3.92
N ALA A 207 27.25 8.07 -4.67
CA ALA A 207 27.36 7.96 -6.13
C ALA A 207 27.64 9.32 -6.77
N GLY A 208 26.99 10.38 -6.27
CA GLY A 208 27.21 11.76 -6.67
C GLY A 208 28.64 12.23 -6.42
N GLU A 209 29.19 11.96 -5.25
CA GLU A 209 30.59 12.29 -4.91
C GLU A 209 31.58 11.61 -5.87
N GLN A 210 31.37 10.33 -6.20
CA GLN A 210 32.20 9.62 -7.18
C GLN A 210 32.07 10.22 -8.59
N MET A 211 30.97 10.89 -8.92
CA MET A 211 30.75 11.57 -10.19
C MET A 211 31.21 13.03 -10.18
N GLY A 212 31.63 13.57 -9.05
CA GLY A 212 32.00 14.98 -8.87
C GLY A 212 30.79 15.92 -8.83
N ALA A 213 29.66 15.45 -8.31
CA ALA A 213 28.48 16.27 -8.12
C ALA A 213 28.74 17.34 -7.05
N ASP A 214 28.36 18.58 -7.34
CA ASP A 214 28.50 19.75 -6.47
C ASP A 214 27.15 20.30 -5.97
N GLY A 215 26.05 19.63 -6.36
CA GLY A 215 24.70 19.97 -5.96
C GLY A 215 23.72 18.82 -6.06
N VAL A 216 22.47 19.13 -5.76
CA VAL A 216 21.35 18.20 -5.84
C VAL A 216 20.17 18.82 -6.58
N GLU A 217 19.39 17.98 -7.27
CA GLU A 217 18.06 18.32 -7.76
C GLU A 217 17.03 17.63 -6.87
N LEU A 218 16.12 18.40 -6.28
CA LEU A 218 15.00 17.83 -5.50
C LEU A 218 13.94 17.26 -6.43
N SER A 219 13.46 16.06 -6.11
CA SER A 219 12.30 15.51 -6.80
C SER A 219 11.08 16.40 -6.62
N ALA A 220 10.17 16.36 -7.60
CA ALA A 220 8.90 17.07 -7.51
C ALA A 220 7.73 16.10 -7.59
N HIS A 221 6.65 16.47 -6.94
CA HIS A 221 5.40 15.70 -6.92
C HIS A 221 4.22 16.59 -7.26
N PRO A 222 3.27 16.14 -8.09
CA PRO A 222 2.09 16.92 -8.46
C PRO A 222 1.26 17.39 -7.26
N PHE A 223 1.32 16.65 -6.14
CA PHE A 223 0.55 16.91 -4.93
C PHE A 223 1.48 16.90 -3.71
N SER A 224 2.39 17.86 -3.71
CA SER A 224 3.32 18.08 -2.60
C SER A 224 2.63 18.78 -1.44
N ALA A 225 3.20 18.64 -0.24
CA ALA A 225 2.81 19.46 0.88
C ALA A 225 3.16 20.94 0.59
N VAL A 226 2.26 21.85 0.96
CA VAL A 226 2.33 23.27 0.59
C VAL A 226 3.63 23.94 1.05
N ASP A 227 4.14 23.54 2.22
CA ASP A 227 5.40 24.05 2.78
C ASP A 227 6.65 23.64 1.98
N HIS A 228 6.60 22.50 1.25
CA HIS A 228 7.71 22.03 0.42
C HIS A 228 7.59 22.41 -1.06
N GLU A 229 6.41 22.86 -1.52
CA GLU A 229 6.20 23.26 -2.91
C GLU A 229 7.21 24.29 -3.45
N PRO A 230 7.64 25.30 -2.66
CA PRO A 230 8.57 26.32 -3.18
C PRO A 230 9.94 25.78 -3.59
N ALA A 231 10.36 24.65 -2.99
CA ALA A 231 11.69 24.10 -3.17
C ALA A 231 11.74 22.90 -4.14
N GLN A 232 10.63 22.21 -4.38
CA GLN A 232 10.65 21.00 -5.20
C GLN A 232 11.01 21.27 -6.67
N GLY A 233 11.65 20.29 -7.32
CA GLY A 233 11.99 20.31 -8.74
C GLY A 233 13.07 21.32 -9.13
N ARG A 234 13.82 21.83 -8.15
CA ARG A 234 14.90 22.79 -8.36
C ARG A 234 16.24 22.19 -7.98
N MET A 235 17.30 22.80 -8.52
CA MET A 235 18.68 22.46 -8.23
C MET A 235 19.22 23.38 -7.15
N TYR A 236 20.02 22.82 -6.25
CA TYR A 236 20.67 23.48 -5.15
C TYR A 236 22.11 23.03 -5.04
N THR A 237 23.03 23.90 -4.69
CA THR A 237 24.38 23.52 -4.30
C THR A 237 24.32 22.66 -3.02
N ASN A 238 25.35 21.86 -2.77
CA ASN A 238 25.42 21.05 -1.54
C ASN A 238 25.30 21.94 -0.28
N ALA A 239 25.89 23.14 -0.29
CA ALA A 239 25.82 24.09 0.84
C ALA A 239 24.40 24.65 1.07
N GLU A 240 23.66 24.95 0.01
CA GLU A 240 22.25 25.39 0.09
C GLU A 240 21.36 24.26 0.60
N PHE A 241 21.59 23.04 0.11
CA PHE A 241 20.85 21.86 0.55
C PHE A 241 21.09 21.55 2.04
N GLU A 242 22.33 21.69 2.53
CA GLU A 242 22.65 21.54 3.96
C GLU A 242 21.90 22.57 4.82
N LYS A 243 21.84 23.84 4.39
CA LYS A 243 21.03 24.86 5.06
C LYS A 243 19.54 24.52 5.04
N MET A 244 19.03 24.02 3.92
CA MET A 244 17.65 23.58 3.79
C MET A 244 17.32 22.44 4.78
N GLN A 245 18.20 21.45 4.90
CA GLN A 245 18.03 20.35 5.85
C GLN A 245 18.11 20.79 7.32
N SER A 246 18.94 21.80 7.61
CA SER A 246 19.06 22.35 8.96
C SER A 246 18.01 23.41 9.31
N GLY A 247 17.07 23.69 8.39
CA GLY A 247 15.99 24.67 8.58
C GLY A 247 16.48 26.14 8.59
N GLN A 248 17.71 26.39 8.12
CA GLN A 248 18.29 27.73 8.09
C GLN A 248 17.82 28.52 6.87
N PRO A 249 17.67 29.85 6.97
CA PRO A 249 17.42 30.69 5.80
C PRO A 249 18.60 30.63 4.82
N PHE A 250 18.28 30.68 3.54
CA PHE A 250 19.28 30.72 2.47
C PHE A 250 18.72 31.41 1.20
N GLU A 251 19.62 31.71 0.30
CA GLU A 251 19.32 32.21 -1.03
C GLU A 251 19.85 31.18 -2.05
N ASP A 252 19.04 30.81 -3.05
CA ASP A 252 19.47 29.85 -4.05
C ASP A 252 20.29 30.52 -5.17
N VAL A 253 20.85 29.69 -6.06
CA VAL A 253 21.70 30.17 -7.18
C VAL A 253 20.99 31.16 -8.13
N ASP A 254 19.66 31.15 -8.13
CA ASP A 254 18.83 32.08 -8.94
C ASP A 254 18.46 33.36 -8.16
N GLY A 255 18.96 33.54 -6.94
CA GLY A 255 18.71 34.68 -6.05
C GLY A 255 17.35 34.67 -5.35
N LYS A 256 16.69 33.50 -5.28
CA LYS A 256 15.44 33.37 -4.56
C LYS A 256 15.72 33.09 -3.09
N HIS A 257 15.12 33.91 -2.22
CA HIS A 257 15.22 33.78 -0.77
C HIS A 257 14.23 32.74 -0.21
N TYR A 258 14.71 31.97 0.79
CA TYR A 258 13.93 31.01 1.57
C TYR A 258 14.17 31.28 3.07
N ASP A 259 13.09 31.43 3.84
CA ASP A 259 13.15 31.69 5.29
C ASP A 259 13.56 30.46 6.13
N GLY A 260 13.80 29.33 5.47
CA GLY A 260 14.01 28.03 6.07
C GLY A 260 12.76 27.17 6.00
N PHE A 261 12.88 25.91 6.35
CA PHE A 261 11.78 24.94 6.34
C PHE A 261 11.57 24.39 7.75
N GLU A 262 10.36 24.49 8.29
CA GLU A 262 10.03 23.92 9.61
C GLU A 262 10.20 22.40 9.61
N ARG A 263 9.90 21.76 8.48
CA ARG A 263 10.14 20.33 8.25
C ARG A 263 11.27 20.17 7.26
N PRO A 264 12.39 19.53 7.64
CA PRO A 264 13.49 19.29 6.73
C PRO A 264 13.05 18.54 5.46
N ILE A 265 13.54 18.99 4.31
CA ILE A 265 13.24 18.36 3.01
C ILE A 265 14.20 17.19 2.79
N ALA A 266 13.71 16.10 2.18
CA ALA A 266 14.41 14.85 1.94
C ALA A 266 14.83 14.10 3.24
N GLU A 267 14.30 14.50 4.37
CA GLU A 267 14.49 13.88 5.70
C GLU A 267 13.27 13.05 6.11
N TRP A 268 13.16 12.74 7.41
CA TRP A 268 12.09 11.93 7.99
C TRP A 268 10.70 12.43 7.60
N ASN A 269 9.85 11.49 7.23
CA ASN A 269 8.46 11.75 6.82
C ASN A 269 8.29 12.68 5.60
N CYS A 270 9.37 12.97 4.88
CA CYS A 270 9.35 13.69 3.62
C CYS A 270 9.38 12.72 2.43
N ARG A 271 8.68 13.02 1.34
CA ARG A 271 8.71 12.21 0.12
C ARG A 271 9.68 12.70 -0.95
N HIS A 272 10.21 13.90 -0.79
CA HIS A 272 11.20 14.43 -1.71
C HIS A 272 12.51 13.65 -1.62
N PHE A 273 13.16 13.50 -2.76
CA PHE A 273 14.45 12.84 -2.91
C PHE A 273 15.43 13.82 -3.55
N ALA A 274 16.66 13.90 -3.03
CA ALA A 274 17.70 14.75 -3.57
C ALA A 274 18.61 13.93 -4.49
N SER A 275 18.54 14.17 -5.78
CA SER A 275 19.36 13.51 -6.79
C SER A 275 20.64 14.32 -7.03
N PRO A 276 21.85 13.68 -6.97
CA PRO A 276 23.10 14.39 -7.25
C PRO A 276 23.14 14.99 -8.66
N VAL A 277 23.64 16.22 -8.77
CA VAL A 277 23.81 16.92 -10.06
C VAL A 277 25.13 17.70 -10.08
N ILE A 278 25.57 18.07 -11.27
CA ILE A 278 26.63 19.06 -11.48
C ILE A 278 25.97 20.36 -11.90
N ILE A 279 26.06 21.38 -11.06
CA ILE A 279 25.44 22.68 -11.28
C ILE A 279 25.96 23.31 -12.58
N GLY A 280 25.05 23.82 -13.40
CA GLY A 280 25.38 24.42 -14.70
C GLY A 280 25.70 23.43 -15.82
N VAL A 281 25.74 22.12 -15.53
CA VAL A 281 26.02 21.05 -16.52
C VAL A 281 24.86 20.07 -16.62
N SER A 282 24.32 19.63 -15.50
CA SER A 282 23.19 18.69 -15.49
C SER A 282 21.91 19.39 -15.96
N PRO A 283 21.12 18.80 -16.87
CA PRO A 283 19.84 19.36 -17.25
C PRO A 283 18.84 19.22 -16.10
N ARG A 284 17.99 20.22 -15.90
CA ARG A 284 16.85 20.13 -14.99
C ARG A 284 15.84 19.11 -15.50
N ARG A 285 15.30 18.30 -14.60
CA ARG A 285 14.23 17.31 -14.90
C ARG A 285 12.85 17.97 -15.01
N TYR A 286 12.65 19.08 -14.30
CA TYR A 286 11.37 19.75 -14.19
C TYR A 286 11.48 21.18 -14.72
N THR A 287 10.51 21.60 -15.54
CA THR A 287 10.40 22.99 -15.98
C THR A 287 9.58 23.81 -14.98
N ASP A 288 9.78 25.13 -14.98
CA ASP A 288 9.02 26.02 -14.10
C ASP A 288 7.53 26.01 -14.44
N GLU A 289 7.18 25.87 -15.73
CA GLU A 289 5.80 25.75 -16.18
C GLU A 289 5.13 24.48 -15.64
N GLN A 290 5.85 23.36 -15.63
CA GLN A 290 5.36 22.09 -15.08
C GLN A 290 5.15 22.20 -13.57
N LEU A 291 6.09 22.77 -12.84
CA LEU A 291 5.98 22.96 -11.39
C LEU A 291 4.81 23.87 -11.03
N GLU A 292 4.62 24.97 -11.78
CA GLU A 292 3.51 25.90 -11.57
C GLU A 292 2.15 25.26 -11.92
N ALA A 293 2.10 24.45 -12.99
CA ALA A 293 0.90 23.69 -13.35
C ALA A 293 0.52 22.70 -12.24
N TRP A 294 1.49 21.96 -11.67
CA TRP A 294 1.25 21.05 -10.56
C TRP A 294 0.80 21.77 -9.30
N LYS A 295 1.44 22.88 -8.96
CA LYS A 295 1.03 23.73 -7.84
C LYS A 295 -0.41 24.21 -8.02
N LYS A 296 -0.74 24.75 -9.19
CA LYS A 296 -2.09 25.19 -9.52
C LYS A 296 -3.11 24.04 -9.39
N LYS A 297 -2.79 22.85 -9.88
CA LYS A 297 -3.63 21.67 -9.77
C LYS A 297 -3.83 21.24 -8.31
N ASN A 298 -2.75 21.23 -7.50
CA ASN A 298 -2.83 20.90 -6.08
C ASN A 298 -3.73 21.88 -5.32
N HIS A 299 -3.55 23.18 -5.55
CA HIS A 299 -4.34 24.24 -4.89
C HIS A 299 -5.78 24.37 -5.42
N ALA A 300 -6.02 24.03 -6.68
CA ALA A 300 -7.38 23.94 -7.21
C ALA A 300 -8.21 22.91 -6.42
N GLY A 301 -7.57 21.85 -5.94
CA GLY A 301 -8.11 20.92 -4.97
C GLY A 301 -9.52 20.41 -5.27
N CYS A 302 -10.27 20.19 -4.21
CA CYS A 302 -11.67 19.75 -4.29
C CYS A 302 -12.47 20.19 -3.05
N ASP A 303 -13.79 20.29 -3.22
CA ASP A 303 -14.71 20.59 -2.12
C ASP A 303 -15.37 19.31 -1.60
N ILE A 304 -15.21 19.03 -0.31
CA ILE A 304 -15.76 17.86 0.36
C ILE A 304 -16.50 18.32 1.62
N GLY A 305 -17.81 18.05 1.67
CA GLY A 305 -18.63 18.43 2.81
C GLY A 305 -18.65 19.93 3.10
N GLY A 306 -18.58 20.77 2.06
CA GLY A 306 -18.58 22.22 2.16
C GLY A 306 -17.24 22.85 2.58
N LYS A 307 -16.17 22.06 2.65
CA LYS A 307 -14.81 22.52 2.93
C LYS A 307 -13.89 22.26 1.75
N HIS A 308 -13.09 23.26 1.39
CA HIS A 308 -12.06 23.12 0.38
C HIS A 308 -10.83 22.39 0.93
N TYR A 309 -10.27 21.48 0.13
CA TYR A 309 -9.04 20.75 0.40
C TYR A 309 -8.13 20.82 -0.82
N THR A 310 -6.85 21.04 -0.63
CA THR A 310 -5.85 20.75 -1.66
C THR A 310 -5.85 19.24 -1.96
N VAL A 311 -5.35 18.84 -3.12
CA VAL A 311 -5.26 17.40 -3.44
C VAL A 311 -4.36 16.67 -2.44
N TYR A 312 -3.30 17.32 -1.94
CA TYR A 312 -2.48 16.78 -0.84
C TYR A 312 -3.31 16.53 0.43
N GLU A 313 -4.09 17.51 0.87
CA GLU A 313 -4.93 17.37 2.08
C GLU A 313 -6.01 16.31 1.91
N ALA A 314 -6.62 16.20 0.74
CA ALA A 314 -7.55 15.13 0.40
C ALA A 314 -6.86 13.75 0.52
N GLY A 315 -5.63 13.62 0.03
CA GLY A 315 -4.82 12.42 0.22
C GLY A 315 -4.54 12.10 1.70
N GLN A 316 -4.34 13.11 2.56
CA GLN A 316 -4.20 12.91 4.01
C GLN A 316 -5.55 12.50 4.65
N LEU A 317 -6.67 13.04 4.16
CA LEU A 317 -8.00 12.63 4.60
C LEU A 317 -8.27 11.16 4.27
N MET A 318 -7.92 10.71 3.06
CA MET A 318 -8.02 9.30 2.67
C MET A 318 -7.25 8.40 3.65
N ARG A 319 -6.02 8.73 4.03
CA ARG A 319 -5.24 7.96 5.01
C ARG A 319 -5.88 7.89 6.39
N LYS A 320 -6.53 8.98 6.83
CA LYS A 320 -7.30 8.98 8.08
C LYS A 320 -8.49 8.03 8.00
N ILE A 321 -9.16 7.98 6.84
CA ILE A 321 -10.29 7.07 6.60
C ILE A 321 -9.80 5.61 6.56
N GLU A 322 -8.71 5.30 5.86
CA GLU A 322 -8.08 3.97 5.86
C GLU A 322 -7.81 3.47 7.29
N THR A 323 -7.29 4.32 8.14
CA THR A 323 -7.05 3.98 9.55
C THR A 323 -8.36 3.70 10.29
N LYS A 324 -9.40 4.50 10.08
CA LYS A 324 -10.72 4.28 10.68
C LYS A 324 -11.37 2.98 10.18
N ILE A 325 -11.19 2.62 8.91
CA ILE A 325 -11.68 1.35 8.36
C ILE A 325 -11.02 0.18 9.10
N ARG A 326 -9.70 0.19 9.26
CA ARG A 326 -8.99 -0.86 10.03
C ARG A 326 -9.51 -0.95 11.46
N GLN A 327 -9.72 0.18 12.14
CA GLN A 327 -10.31 0.22 13.47
C GLN A 327 -11.69 -0.44 13.54
N GLN A 328 -12.58 -0.15 12.58
CA GLN A 328 -13.91 -0.76 12.56
C GLN A 328 -13.84 -2.27 12.26
N LYS A 329 -12.91 -2.72 11.43
CA LYS A 329 -12.68 -4.15 11.20
C LYS A 329 -12.22 -4.86 12.46
N ASP A 330 -11.31 -4.27 13.23
CA ASP A 330 -10.86 -4.82 14.52
C ASP A 330 -12.00 -4.90 15.55
N ILE A 331 -12.83 -3.84 15.61
CA ILE A 331 -14.04 -3.83 16.48
C ILE A 331 -15.01 -4.93 16.05
N ALA A 332 -15.25 -5.10 14.76
CA ALA A 332 -16.12 -6.15 14.24
C ALA A 332 -15.61 -7.56 14.58
N ASN A 333 -14.29 -7.79 14.46
CA ASN A 333 -13.64 -9.04 14.85
C ASN A 333 -13.79 -9.32 16.35
N LEU A 334 -13.53 -8.32 17.18
CA LEU A 334 -13.69 -8.42 18.64
C LEU A 334 -15.16 -8.73 19.01
N ALA A 335 -16.11 -8.00 18.42
CA ALA A 335 -17.53 -8.21 18.65
C ALA A 335 -18.00 -9.61 18.19
N LYS A 336 -17.54 -10.07 17.01
CA LYS A 336 -17.82 -11.44 16.51
C LYS A 336 -17.33 -12.50 17.50
N ARG A 337 -16.14 -12.36 18.05
CA ARG A 337 -15.53 -13.30 18.99
C ARG A 337 -16.18 -13.26 20.37
N SER A 338 -16.58 -12.10 20.83
CA SER A 338 -17.33 -11.94 22.10
C SER A 338 -18.78 -12.39 22.00
N GLY A 339 -19.32 -12.54 20.78
CA GLY A 339 -20.72 -12.92 20.53
C GLY A 339 -21.69 -11.73 20.51
N ASP A 340 -21.18 -10.48 20.49
CA ASP A 340 -22.02 -9.28 20.37
C ASP A 340 -22.36 -8.98 18.91
N ASN A 341 -23.46 -9.56 18.44
CA ASN A 341 -23.93 -9.37 17.06
C ASN A 341 -24.45 -7.95 16.77
N VAL A 342 -24.78 -7.17 17.79
CA VAL A 342 -25.21 -5.77 17.62
C VAL A 342 -24.01 -4.92 17.28
N LEU A 343 -22.98 -4.95 18.12
CA LEU A 343 -21.75 -4.19 17.88
C LEU A 343 -21.05 -4.63 16.58
N LYS A 344 -21.06 -5.96 16.27
CA LYS A 344 -20.53 -6.47 15.01
C LYS A 344 -21.19 -5.77 13.82
N ARG A 345 -22.54 -5.74 13.76
CA ARG A 345 -23.28 -5.11 12.67
C ARG A 345 -23.04 -3.60 12.60
N GLU A 346 -22.98 -2.93 13.74
CA GLU A 346 -22.64 -1.49 13.78
C GLU A 346 -21.25 -1.21 13.18
N ALA A 347 -20.26 -1.99 13.55
CA ALA A 347 -18.88 -1.81 13.05
C ALA A 347 -18.78 -2.13 11.55
N GLN A 348 -19.48 -3.15 11.08
CA GLN A 348 -19.57 -3.49 9.66
C GLN A 348 -20.26 -2.38 8.86
N ALA A 349 -21.39 -1.84 9.34
CA ALA A 349 -22.07 -0.71 8.70
C ALA A 349 -21.14 0.52 8.61
N LYS A 350 -20.45 0.85 9.69
CA LYS A 350 -19.46 1.95 9.69
C LYS A 350 -18.30 1.70 8.73
N THR A 351 -17.88 0.45 8.54
CA THR A 351 -16.87 0.10 7.54
C THR A 351 -17.36 0.42 6.13
N VAL A 352 -18.61 0.08 5.81
CA VAL A 352 -19.25 0.39 4.52
C VAL A 352 -19.33 1.90 4.31
N ASP A 353 -19.83 2.65 5.31
CA ASP A 353 -19.94 4.11 5.24
C ASP A 353 -18.57 4.78 5.04
N LEU A 354 -17.55 4.32 5.75
CA LEU A 354 -16.19 4.85 5.62
C LEU A 354 -15.60 4.57 4.25
N ARG A 355 -15.88 3.41 3.66
CA ARG A 355 -15.46 3.11 2.29
C ARG A 355 -16.16 4.00 1.27
N ALA A 356 -17.46 4.23 1.43
CA ALA A 356 -18.18 5.17 0.59
C ALA A 356 -17.57 6.59 0.69
N GLN A 357 -17.28 7.06 1.91
CA GLN A 357 -16.59 8.34 2.12
C GLN A 357 -15.20 8.36 1.48
N TYR A 358 -14.44 7.26 1.59
CA TYR A 358 -13.13 7.12 0.98
C TYR A 358 -13.18 7.29 -0.53
N ASN A 359 -14.13 6.63 -1.19
CA ASN A 359 -14.32 6.71 -2.63
C ASN A 359 -14.77 8.11 -3.07
N VAL A 360 -15.66 8.75 -2.32
CA VAL A 360 -16.07 10.16 -2.59
C VAL A 360 -14.87 11.10 -2.52
N VAL A 361 -13.99 10.93 -1.51
CA VAL A 361 -12.78 11.76 -1.40
C VAL A 361 -11.82 11.48 -2.55
N ALA A 362 -11.62 10.21 -2.90
CA ALA A 362 -10.74 9.82 -3.99
C ALA A 362 -11.23 10.39 -5.34
N GLU A 363 -12.52 10.25 -5.63
CA GLU A 363 -13.15 10.78 -6.85
C GLU A 363 -13.06 12.30 -6.92
N ALA A 364 -13.46 13.01 -5.84
CA ALA A 364 -13.42 14.46 -5.80
C ALA A 364 -12.02 15.04 -6.02
N ALA A 365 -10.99 14.36 -5.49
CA ALA A 365 -9.60 14.80 -5.59
C ALA A 365 -8.87 14.25 -6.84
N GLY A 366 -9.51 13.38 -7.64
CA GLY A 366 -8.87 12.69 -8.75
C GLY A 366 -7.73 11.77 -8.30
N LEU A 367 -7.84 11.18 -7.10
CA LEU A 367 -6.83 10.28 -6.52
C LEU A 367 -7.25 8.81 -6.67
N LYS A 368 -6.28 7.95 -6.94
CA LYS A 368 -6.53 6.49 -6.99
C LYS A 368 -6.81 5.94 -5.59
N PRO A 369 -7.90 5.18 -5.39
CA PRO A 369 -8.12 4.41 -4.17
C PRO A 369 -6.98 3.42 -3.90
N ARG A 370 -6.70 3.15 -2.63
CA ARG A 370 -5.67 2.22 -2.15
C ARG A 370 -6.28 1.27 -1.11
N PRO A 371 -7.20 0.36 -1.52
CA PRO A 371 -7.94 -0.51 -0.62
C PRO A 371 -7.02 -1.43 0.20
N GLU A 372 -5.86 -1.82 -0.36
CA GLU A 372 -4.83 -2.60 0.31
C GLU A 372 -4.36 -1.99 1.63
N ARG A 373 -4.44 -0.66 1.79
CA ARG A 373 -4.05 0.06 3.01
C ARG A 373 -5.05 -0.08 4.15
N ALA A 374 -6.25 -0.54 3.86
CA ALA A 374 -7.31 -0.78 4.82
C ALA A 374 -7.52 -2.27 5.14
N ILE A 375 -6.62 -3.16 4.68
CA ILE A 375 -6.68 -4.60 4.96
C ILE A 375 -6.37 -4.86 6.44
N VAL A 376 -7.14 -5.78 7.03
CA VAL A 376 -6.87 -6.43 8.32
C VAL A 376 -6.95 -7.93 8.05
N GLU A 377 -5.85 -8.65 8.26
CA GLU A 377 -5.67 -10.04 7.83
C GLU A 377 -6.72 -11.00 8.41
N SER A 378 -7.16 -10.76 9.63
CA SER A 378 -8.16 -11.58 10.31
C SER A 378 -9.62 -11.23 10.01
N TYR A 379 -9.86 -10.14 9.27
CA TYR A 379 -11.21 -9.69 8.94
C TYR A 379 -11.71 -10.36 7.66
N THR A 380 -12.79 -11.13 7.80
CA THR A 380 -13.53 -11.68 6.66
C THR A 380 -14.92 -11.07 6.62
N ALA A 381 -15.28 -10.43 5.51
CA ALA A 381 -16.65 -9.97 5.28
C ALA A 381 -17.60 -11.18 5.17
N HIS A 382 -18.84 -11.00 5.60
CA HIS A 382 -19.87 -12.02 5.46
C HIS A 382 -20.68 -11.76 4.19
N ASP A 383 -21.08 -12.82 3.47
CA ASP A 383 -21.88 -12.74 2.23
C ASP A 383 -23.15 -11.87 2.33
N ALA A 384 -23.75 -11.77 3.53
CA ALA A 384 -24.90 -10.90 3.78
C ALA A 384 -24.56 -9.40 3.71
N ASP A 385 -23.32 -9.04 4.08
CA ASP A 385 -22.84 -7.66 4.10
C ASP A 385 -22.52 -7.20 2.67
N LEU A 386 -22.05 -8.14 1.82
CA LEU A 386 -21.82 -7.93 0.39
C LEU A 386 -23.11 -7.58 -0.35
N ARG A 387 -24.21 -8.30 -0.11
CA ARG A 387 -25.51 -8.04 -0.73
C ARG A 387 -26.11 -6.69 -0.34
N GLN A 388 -25.92 -6.26 0.90
CA GLN A 388 -26.41 -4.96 1.37
C GLN A 388 -25.59 -3.81 0.75
N TYR A 389 -24.29 -4.01 0.56
CA TYR A 389 -23.41 -3.07 -0.15
C TYR A 389 -23.84 -2.90 -1.62
N GLN A 390 -24.14 -4.01 -2.31
CA GLN A 390 -24.64 -4.00 -3.71
C GLN A 390 -25.90 -3.17 -3.92
N SER A 391 -26.77 -3.11 -2.91
CA SER A 391 -28.04 -2.37 -3.01
C SER A 391 -27.91 -0.86 -2.75
N GLN A 392 -26.78 -0.40 -2.22
CA GLN A 392 -26.58 1.00 -1.77
C GLN A 392 -25.62 1.79 -2.64
N VAL A 393 -24.79 1.14 -3.45
CA VAL A 393 -23.82 1.80 -4.31
C VAL A 393 -24.42 1.99 -5.70
N SER A 394 -24.73 3.24 -6.04
CA SER A 394 -24.93 3.62 -7.44
C SER A 394 -23.63 3.40 -8.20
N PRO A 395 -23.65 2.89 -9.43
CA PRO A 395 -22.43 2.72 -10.22
C PRO A 395 -21.70 4.05 -10.31
N PRO A 396 -20.35 4.06 -10.19
CA PRO A 396 -19.58 5.27 -10.37
C PRO A 396 -19.90 5.88 -11.73
N LYS A 397 -20.01 7.21 -11.79
CA LYS A 397 -20.06 7.92 -13.07
C LYS A 397 -18.80 7.59 -13.86
N GLU A 398 -18.95 7.40 -15.16
CA GLU A 398 -17.86 7.16 -16.11
C GLU A 398 -16.64 8.02 -15.79
N TYR A 399 -15.52 7.35 -15.60
CA TYR A 399 -14.22 7.98 -15.48
C TYR A 399 -13.65 8.10 -16.89
N ASP A 400 -13.57 9.31 -17.42
CA ASP A 400 -12.83 9.60 -18.64
C ASP A 400 -11.34 9.44 -18.35
N GLY A 401 -10.86 8.22 -18.51
CA GLY A 401 -9.46 7.86 -18.27
C GLY A 401 -8.57 8.31 -19.41
N VAL A 402 -7.47 8.94 -19.06
CA VAL A 402 -6.43 9.51 -19.93
C VAL A 402 -5.64 8.47 -20.76
N PHE A 403 -6.07 7.19 -20.82
CA PHE A 403 -5.29 6.08 -21.39
C PHE A 403 -6.02 5.29 -22.49
N ASP A 404 -6.75 5.98 -23.37
CA ASP A 404 -7.46 5.37 -24.51
C ASP A 404 -6.61 5.21 -25.80
N GLU A 405 -5.28 5.06 -25.71
CA GLU A 405 -4.45 4.90 -26.92
C GLU A 405 -4.24 3.44 -27.39
N TYR A 406 -4.82 2.45 -26.71
CA TYR A 406 -4.77 1.07 -27.19
C TYR A 406 -6.15 0.63 -27.68
N ASP A 407 -6.33 0.58 -29.00
CA ASP A 407 -7.49 -0.06 -29.64
C ASP A 407 -7.46 -1.57 -29.41
N PHE A 408 -8.00 -2.00 -28.27
CA PHE A 408 -8.27 -3.40 -28.04
C PHE A 408 -9.48 -3.85 -28.87
N GLU A 409 -9.45 -5.09 -29.34
CA GLU A 409 -10.68 -5.70 -29.83
C GLU A 409 -11.74 -5.70 -28.71
N PRO A 410 -13.02 -5.40 -29.04
CA PRO A 410 -14.08 -5.36 -28.03
C PRO A 410 -14.26 -6.71 -27.33
N LEU A 411 -14.52 -6.65 -26.02
CA LEU A 411 -14.86 -7.82 -25.22
C LEU A 411 -16.23 -8.39 -25.66
N ASP A 412 -16.28 -9.71 -25.75
CA ASP A 412 -17.53 -10.46 -25.96
C ASP A 412 -17.68 -11.48 -24.83
N LEU A 413 -18.14 -11.01 -23.68
CA LEU A 413 -18.30 -11.81 -22.47
C LEU A 413 -19.66 -12.51 -22.45
N SER A 414 -19.65 -13.80 -22.17
CA SER A 414 -20.87 -14.51 -21.80
C SER A 414 -21.45 -13.97 -20.47
N LYS A 415 -22.75 -14.17 -20.26
CA LYS A 415 -23.38 -13.78 -18.97
C LYS A 415 -22.71 -14.43 -17.76
N THR A 416 -22.20 -15.65 -17.90
CA THR A 416 -21.49 -16.38 -16.85
C THR A 416 -20.16 -15.71 -16.51
N GLU A 417 -19.38 -15.34 -17.53
CA GLU A 417 -18.10 -14.66 -17.36
C GLU A 417 -18.28 -13.27 -16.74
N ALA A 418 -19.20 -12.48 -17.26
CA ALA A 418 -19.49 -11.16 -16.72
C ALA A 418 -19.96 -11.22 -15.26
N SER A 419 -20.80 -12.19 -14.90
CA SER A 419 -21.25 -12.39 -13.53
C SER A 419 -20.10 -12.79 -12.60
N ALA A 420 -19.24 -13.72 -13.02
CA ALA A 420 -18.11 -14.19 -12.23
C ALA A 420 -17.06 -13.08 -12.04
N LEU A 421 -16.74 -12.31 -13.09
CA LEU A 421 -15.84 -11.16 -12.98
C LEU A 421 -16.36 -10.11 -12.01
N ASN A 422 -17.65 -9.77 -12.07
CA ASN A 422 -18.26 -8.83 -11.12
C ASN A 422 -18.15 -9.34 -9.67
N GLU A 423 -18.34 -10.64 -9.43
CA GLU A 423 -18.22 -11.24 -8.11
C GLU A 423 -16.77 -11.18 -7.61
N LEU A 424 -15.78 -11.53 -8.45
CA LEU A 424 -14.36 -11.41 -8.11
C LEU A 424 -13.98 -9.95 -7.80
N HIS A 425 -14.46 -9.00 -8.62
CA HIS A 425 -14.21 -7.59 -8.41
C HIS A 425 -14.76 -7.11 -7.07
N MET A 426 -16.00 -7.48 -6.74
CA MET A 426 -16.61 -7.09 -5.48
C MET A 426 -15.87 -7.67 -4.27
N LEU A 427 -15.49 -8.94 -4.32
CA LEU A 427 -14.70 -9.58 -3.27
C LEU A 427 -13.32 -8.90 -3.12
N SER A 428 -12.69 -8.56 -4.24
CA SER A 428 -11.42 -7.84 -4.27
C SER A 428 -11.55 -6.44 -3.65
N GLN A 429 -12.58 -5.68 -4.03
CA GLN A 429 -12.87 -4.36 -3.48
C GLN A 429 -13.13 -4.40 -1.97
N GLU A 430 -13.88 -5.41 -1.52
CA GLU A 430 -14.26 -5.50 -0.13
C GLU A 430 -13.12 -5.94 0.79
N ASN A 431 -12.34 -6.92 0.34
CA ASN A 431 -11.33 -7.53 1.19
C ASN A 431 -9.91 -7.03 0.91
N GLY A 432 -9.69 -6.36 -0.23
CA GLY A 432 -8.39 -5.88 -0.66
C GLY A 432 -7.42 -7.01 -1.02
N TYR A 433 -7.93 -8.17 -1.45
CA TYR A 433 -7.15 -9.32 -1.91
C TYR A 433 -7.45 -9.62 -3.36
N GLU A 434 -6.55 -10.33 -4.02
CA GLU A 434 -6.82 -10.94 -5.30
C GLU A 434 -7.59 -12.24 -5.15
N TYR A 435 -8.50 -12.47 -6.07
CA TYR A 435 -9.35 -13.64 -6.15
C TYR A 435 -9.29 -14.27 -7.53
N SER A 436 -9.40 -15.58 -7.58
CA SER A 436 -9.47 -16.34 -8.83
C SER A 436 -10.60 -17.36 -8.80
N CYS A 437 -11.10 -17.70 -9.97
CA CYS A 437 -11.96 -18.87 -10.19
C CYS A 437 -11.74 -19.40 -11.62
N MET A 438 -12.34 -20.54 -11.92
CA MET A 438 -12.33 -21.07 -13.28
C MET A 438 -13.76 -21.27 -13.79
N ILE A 439 -13.89 -21.26 -15.12
CA ILE A 439 -15.09 -21.73 -15.81
C ILE A 439 -14.68 -22.93 -16.67
N ALA A 440 -15.33 -24.05 -16.42
CA ALA A 440 -15.19 -25.26 -17.20
C ALA A 440 -16.60 -25.80 -17.53
N ASP A 441 -16.81 -26.20 -18.77
CA ASP A 441 -18.13 -26.67 -19.25
C ASP A 441 -19.30 -25.71 -18.92
N GLY A 442 -19.03 -24.40 -18.99
CA GLY A 442 -20.01 -23.34 -18.72
C GLY A 442 -20.38 -23.15 -17.24
N LYS A 443 -19.69 -23.83 -16.32
CA LYS A 443 -19.91 -23.75 -14.87
C LYS A 443 -18.76 -23.02 -14.18
N VAL A 444 -19.12 -22.09 -13.30
CA VAL A 444 -18.15 -21.39 -12.44
C VAL A 444 -17.73 -22.34 -11.31
N GLY A 445 -16.44 -22.51 -11.15
CA GLY A 445 -15.83 -23.23 -10.06
C GLY A 445 -15.82 -22.43 -8.75
N ARG A 446 -15.12 -22.96 -7.75
CA ARG A 446 -14.95 -22.28 -6.46
C ARG A 446 -14.13 -21.00 -6.63
N ILE A 447 -14.52 -19.95 -5.92
CA ILE A 447 -13.70 -18.73 -5.80
C ILE A 447 -12.64 -18.95 -4.73
N GLU A 448 -11.40 -18.65 -5.06
CA GLU A 448 -10.22 -18.88 -4.24
C GLU A 448 -9.41 -17.60 -4.07
N THR A 449 -8.65 -17.52 -3.00
CA THR A 449 -7.73 -16.41 -2.70
C THR A 449 -6.58 -16.90 -1.83
N ALA A 450 -5.37 -16.38 -2.07
CA ALA A 450 -4.23 -16.53 -1.18
C ALA A 450 -4.24 -15.49 -0.04
N LYS A 451 -5.26 -14.61 0.01
CA LYS A 451 -5.33 -13.45 0.91
C LYS A 451 -4.12 -12.52 0.76
N LYS A 452 -3.68 -12.32 -0.46
CA LYS A 452 -2.58 -11.44 -0.86
C LYS A 452 -3.09 -10.36 -1.80
N ILE A 453 -2.40 -9.22 -1.83
CA ILE A 453 -2.74 -8.05 -2.66
C ILE A 453 -2.16 -8.13 -4.07
N ASP A 454 -1.27 -9.08 -4.30
CA ASP A 454 -0.46 -9.22 -5.51
C ASP A 454 -0.38 -10.67 -6.00
N ARG A 455 -1.24 -11.53 -5.48
CA ARG A 455 -1.20 -12.97 -5.79
C ARG A 455 -2.50 -13.66 -5.46
N CYS A 456 -3.02 -14.42 -6.42
CA CYS A 456 -4.08 -15.41 -6.18
C CYS A 456 -3.60 -16.83 -6.56
N PRO A 457 -4.22 -17.87 -6.00
CA PRO A 457 -3.89 -19.25 -6.39
C PRO A 457 -4.43 -19.54 -7.79
N THR A 458 -3.79 -20.48 -8.50
CA THR A 458 -4.42 -21.14 -9.63
C THR A 458 -5.63 -21.92 -9.12
N PRO A 459 -6.84 -21.71 -9.68
CA PRO A 459 -8.04 -22.39 -9.20
C PRO A 459 -7.90 -23.90 -9.19
N GLU A 460 -8.40 -24.55 -8.14
CA GLU A 460 -8.35 -26.02 -7.99
C GLU A 460 -9.04 -26.69 -9.18
N GLY A 461 -8.34 -27.61 -9.81
CA GLY A 461 -8.83 -28.34 -10.99
C GLY A 461 -8.61 -27.64 -12.34
N ALA A 462 -8.15 -26.38 -12.38
CA ALA A 462 -7.92 -25.66 -13.63
C ALA A 462 -6.90 -26.37 -14.53
N LEU A 463 -5.85 -26.93 -13.94
CA LEU A 463 -4.79 -27.64 -14.67
C LEU A 463 -5.17 -29.04 -15.13
N ASN A 464 -6.32 -29.58 -14.69
CA ASN A 464 -6.79 -30.93 -15.03
C ASN A 464 -8.00 -30.92 -15.97
N GLY A 465 -8.50 -29.74 -16.34
CA GLY A 465 -9.66 -29.54 -17.18
C GLY A 465 -9.34 -29.61 -18.69
N LYS A 466 -10.34 -29.30 -19.49
CA LYS A 466 -10.21 -29.03 -20.93
C LYS A 466 -10.95 -27.75 -21.25
N ASN A 467 -10.36 -26.90 -22.09
CA ASN A 467 -10.94 -25.60 -22.49
C ASN A 467 -11.37 -24.76 -21.29
N VAL A 468 -10.46 -24.65 -20.32
CA VAL A 468 -10.73 -23.92 -19.08
C VAL A 468 -10.47 -22.42 -19.31
N THR A 469 -11.42 -21.60 -18.87
CA THR A 469 -11.22 -20.16 -18.72
C THR A 469 -10.85 -19.88 -17.26
N VAL A 470 -9.71 -19.26 -17.00
CA VAL A 470 -9.33 -18.79 -15.67
C VAL A 470 -9.69 -17.32 -15.53
N LEU A 471 -10.36 -16.97 -14.44
CA LEU A 471 -10.75 -15.62 -14.10
C LEU A 471 -9.97 -15.15 -12.88
N HIS A 472 -9.62 -13.88 -12.86
CA HIS A 472 -8.71 -13.31 -11.88
C HIS A 472 -9.06 -11.83 -11.64
N SER A 473 -8.92 -11.36 -10.39
CA SER A 473 -9.10 -9.95 -10.05
C SER A 473 -7.80 -9.35 -9.56
N HIS A 474 -7.51 -8.12 -9.96
CA HIS A 474 -6.43 -7.32 -9.39
C HIS A 474 -6.96 -6.30 -8.37
N THR A 475 -6.16 -6.05 -7.34
CA THR A 475 -6.43 -5.00 -6.34
C THR A 475 -6.00 -3.61 -6.81
N ASN A 476 -5.41 -3.53 -7.99
CA ASN A 476 -4.93 -2.32 -8.65
C ASN A 476 -5.45 -2.27 -10.11
N ASP A 477 -5.05 -1.24 -10.87
CA ASP A 477 -5.51 -1.03 -12.25
C ASP A 477 -4.62 -1.71 -13.30
N THR A 478 -3.75 -2.66 -12.92
CA THR A 478 -2.84 -3.30 -13.86
C THR A 478 -3.52 -4.34 -14.73
N ALA A 479 -3.03 -4.50 -15.96
CA ALA A 479 -3.32 -5.64 -16.82
C ALA A 479 -2.64 -6.92 -16.28
N PHE A 480 -2.75 -8.04 -17.00
CA PHE A 480 -2.06 -9.27 -16.65
C PHE A 480 -0.56 -9.07 -16.53
N SER A 481 0.00 -9.49 -15.42
CA SER A 481 1.45 -9.62 -15.26
C SER A 481 1.98 -10.81 -16.08
N ARG A 482 3.29 -10.82 -16.29
CA ARG A 482 3.95 -11.97 -16.92
C ARG A 482 3.75 -13.28 -16.15
N ALA A 483 3.68 -13.21 -14.82
CA ALA A 483 3.43 -14.38 -13.98
C ALA A 483 2.00 -14.92 -14.13
N ASP A 484 1.01 -14.03 -14.34
CA ASP A 484 -0.36 -14.45 -14.58
C ASP A 484 -0.48 -15.20 -15.91
N LEU A 485 0.16 -14.69 -16.97
CA LEU A 485 0.08 -15.26 -18.31
C LEU A 485 0.85 -16.59 -18.47
N GLU A 486 1.76 -16.91 -17.55
CA GLU A 486 2.51 -18.19 -17.56
C GLU A 486 1.56 -19.40 -17.52
N ILE A 487 0.40 -19.24 -16.92
CA ILE A 487 -0.60 -20.31 -16.83
C ILE A 487 -1.12 -20.75 -18.21
N LEU A 488 -1.05 -19.88 -19.23
CA LEU A 488 -1.40 -20.22 -20.63
C LEU A 488 -0.44 -21.22 -21.29
N CYS A 489 0.71 -21.50 -20.67
CA CYS A 489 1.59 -22.61 -21.09
C CYS A 489 0.94 -23.99 -20.84
N HIS A 490 -0.11 -24.05 -20.04
CA HIS A 490 -0.76 -25.30 -19.65
C HIS A 490 -1.83 -25.71 -20.66
N ASP A 491 -1.81 -26.98 -21.11
CA ASP A 491 -2.70 -27.51 -22.17
C ASP A 491 -4.18 -27.42 -21.87
N SER A 492 -4.56 -27.33 -20.60
CA SER A 492 -5.96 -27.21 -20.14
C SER A 492 -6.55 -25.83 -20.27
N ILE A 493 -5.72 -24.76 -20.33
CA ILE A 493 -6.17 -23.37 -20.21
C ILE A 493 -6.05 -22.67 -21.55
N ASP A 494 -7.17 -22.25 -22.13
CA ASP A 494 -7.23 -21.59 -23.42
C ASP A 494 -7.49 -20.10 -23.34
N LYS A 495 -8.04 -19.63 -22.20
CA LYS A 495 -8.42 -18.24 -22.02
C LYS A 495 -8.23 -17.79 -20.57
N MET A 496 -7.79 -16.56 -20.43
CA MET A 496 -7.77 -15.84 -19.17
C MET A 496 -8.59 -14.56 -19.26
N LEU A 497 -9.29 -14.25 -18.18
CA LEU A 497 -10.03 -13.01 -17.98
C LEU A 497 -9.56 -12.36 -16.68
N LEU A 498 -9.25 -11.08 -16.73
CA LEU A 498 -8.87 -10.29 -15.58
C LEU A 498 -9.80 -9.10 -15.44
N ILE A 499 -10.21 -8.82 -14.21
CA ILE A 499 -10.87 -7.56 -13.85
C ILE A 499 -9.98 -6.75 -12.93
N ALA A 500 -9.61 -5.55 -13.36
CA ALA A 500 -8.80 -4.62 -12.59
C ALA A 500 -9.66 -3.82 -11.59
N HIS A 501 -9.00 -3.13 -10.67
CA HIS A 501 -9.66 -2.34 -9.64
C HIS A 501 -10.59 -1.24 -10.20
N ASN A 502 -10.20 -0.62 -11.31
CA ASN A 502 -10.97 0.42 -12.01
C ASN A 502 -12.07 -0.15 -12.92
N ARG A 503 -12.34 -1.47 -12.87
CA ARG A 503 -13.29 -2.22 -13.70
C ARG A 503 -12.88 -2.42 -15.17
N ASP A 504 -11.65 -2.10 -15.52
CA ASP A 504 -11.11 -2.52 -16.82
C ASP A 504 -10.99 -4.04 -16.83
N VAL A 505 -11.42 -4.65 -17.93
CA VAL A 505 -11.36 -6.10 -18.14
C VAL A 505 -10.44 -6.39 -19.31
N TYR A 506 -9.56 -7.36 -19.11
CA TYR A 506 -8.65 -7.86 -20.13
C TYR A 506 -8.94 -9.34 -20.38
N GLU A 507 -8.99 -9.70 -21.64
CA GLU A 507 -9.03 -11.09 -22.12
C GLU A 507 -7.75 -11.40 -22.86
N VAL A 508 -7.09 -12.49 -22.49
CA VAL A 508 -5.99 -13.08 -23.28
C VAL A 508 -6.37 -14.52 -23.59
N SER A 509 -6.43 -14.85 -24.85
CA SER A 509 -6.79 -16.21 -25.31
C SER A 509 -5.81 -16.71 -26.35
N ILE A 510 -5.51 -18.01 -26.30
CA ILE A 510 -4.61 -18.66 -27.24
C ILE A 510 -5.18 -18.63 -28.65
N GLY A 511 -6.48 -18.92 -28.82
CA GLY A 511 -7.15 -18.92 -30.13
C GLY A 511 -6.40 -19.80 -31.14
N ASN A 512 -5.95 -19.18 -32.23
CA ASN A 512 -5.09 -19.83 -33.25
C ASN A 512 -3.59 -19.61 -33.00
N GLY A 513 -3.22 -19.06 -31.85
CA GLY A 513 -1.83 -18.80 -31.47
C GLY A 513 -1.06 -20.04 -31.02
N GLU A 514 0.16 -19.83 -30.64
CA GLU A 514 1.07 -20.88 -30.20
C GLU A 514 1.01 -21.04 -28.68
N ARG A 515 1.01 -22.27 -28.20
CA ARG A 515 1.17 -22.59 -26.77
C ARG A 515 2.64 -22.85 -26.50
N PRO A 516 3.34 -21.95 -25.80
CA PRO A 516 4.76 -22.14 -25.52
C PRO A 516 4.99 -23.20 -24.45
N SER A 517 6.15 -23.83 -24.49
CA SER A 517 6.70 -24.49 -23.32
C SER A 517 7.08 -23.46 -22.24
N ALA A 518 7.21 -23.88 -20.99
CA ALA A 518 7.64 -23.00 -19.90
C ALA A 518 8.99 -22.33 -20.20
N GLN A 519 9.93 -23.04 -20.84
CA GLN A 519 11.25 -22.50 -21.20
C GLN A 519 11.15 -21.44 -22.32
N GLU A 520 10.33 -21.67 -23.34
CA GLU A 520 10.08 -20.67 -24.40
C GLU A 520 9.42 -19.43 -23.84
N TYR A 521 8.49 -19.61 -22.92
CA TYR A 521 7.81 -18.51 -22.24
C TYR A 521 8.78 -17.68 -21.38
N GLU A 522 9.67 -18.32 -20.60
CA GLU A 522 10.69 -17.64 -19.80
C GLU A 522 11.61 -16.76 -20.66
N ILE A 523 12.07 -17.29 -21.80
CA ILE A 523 12.89 -16.51 -22.75
C ILE A 523 12.09 -15.32 -23.32
N ALA A 524 10.84 -15.54 -23.68
CA ALA A 524 9.98 -14.49 -24.23
C ALA A 524 9.65 -13.40 -23.19
N GLN A 525 9.53 -13.76 -21.89
CA GLN A 525 9.32 -12.79 -20.82
C GLN A 525 10.45 -11.78 -20.71
N ASP A 526 11.70 -12.24 -20.71
CA ASP A 526 12.87 -11.38 -20.58
C ASP A 526 12.96 -10.40 -21.77
N GLU A 527 12.68 -10.87 -22.96
CA GLU A 527 12.66 -10.04 -24.16
C GLU A 527 11.50 -9.03 -24.15
N ALA A 528 10.30 -9.47 -23.73
CA ALA A 528 9.15 -8.59 -23.61
C ALA A 528 9.37 -7.49 -22.54
N GLU A 529 10.02 -7.81 -21.43
CA GLU A 529 10.37 -6.81 -20.41
C GLU A 529 11.36 -5.78 -20.94
N ARG A 530 12.41 -6.24 -21.62
CA ARG A 530 13.41 -5.35 -22.23
C ARG A 530 12.77 -4.43 -23.26
N GLN A 531 11.97 -4.99 -24.17
CA GLN A 531 11.33 -4.23 -25.24
C GLN A 531 10.25 -3.29 -24.74
N ALA A 532 9.45 -3.69 -23.72
CA ALA A 532 8.48 -2.81 -23.09
C ALA A 532 9.15 -1.57 -22.49
N ASN A 533 10.28 -1.74 -21.80
CA ASN A 533 11.04 -0.61 -21.26
C ASN A 533 11.56 0.31 -22.36
N GLU A 534 12.07 -0.24 -23.47
CA GLU A 534 12.54 0.54 -24.63
C GLU A 534 11.37 1.31 -25.29
N ASN A 535 10.24 0.64 -25.52
CA ASN A 535 9.05 1.25 -26.12
C ASN A 535 8.52 2.41 -25.25
N MET A 536 8.43 2.20 -23.94
CA MET A 536 7.95 3.24 -23.01
C MET A 536 8.87 4.47 -22.99
N MET A 537 10.21 4.28 -23.01
CA MET A 537 11.14 5.40 -23.04
C MET A 537 11.00 6.24 -24.31
N GLY A 538 10.48 5.67 -25.39
CA GLY A 538 10.19 6.35 -26.64
C GLY A 538 8.85 7.11 -26.66
N MET A 539 8.00 6.92 -25.66
CA MET A 539 6.69 7.58 -25.61
C MET A 539 6.82 9.06 -25.19
N PRO A 540 6.08 9.98 -25.84
CA PRO A 540 6.23 11.42 -25.62
C PRO A 540 6.09 11.83 -24.16
N ASP A 541 5.17 11.20 -23.44
CA ASP A 541 4.80 11.57 -22.06
C ASP A 541 5.48 10.71 -20.98
N PHE A 542 6.40 9.82 -21.37
CA PHE A 542 7.05 8.87 -20.45
C PHE A 542 7.66 9.55 -19.21
N TYR A 543 8.28 10.71 -19.39
CA TYR A 543 8.93 11.43 -18.30
C TYR A 543 7.94 12.14 -17.38
N ASP A 544 6.71 12.37 -17.84
CA ASP A 544 5.62 12.98 -17.08
C ASP A 544 4.84 11.97 -16.26
N TRP A 545 5.00 10.68 -16.54
CA TRP A 545 4.33 9.62 -15.81
C TRP A 545 4.91 9.40 -14.41
N THR A 546 4.02 9.19 -13.45
CA THR A 546 4.39 8.70 -12.12
C THR A 546 4.98 7.28 -12.22
N MET A 547 5.71 6.84 -11.20
CA MET A 547 6.24 5.46 -11.17
C MET A 547 5.12 4.41 -11.24
N SER A 548 3.94 4.69 -10.67
CA SER A 548 2.78 3.80 -10.77
C SER A 548 2.25 3.72 -12.20
N GLU A 549 2.19 4.85 -12.91
CA GLU A 549 1.77 4.89 -14.32
C GLU A 549 2.78 4.17 -15.20
N ARG A 550 4.09 4.37 -14.96
CA ARG A 550 5.14 3.61 -15.68
C ARG A 550 5.02 2.12 -15.44
N SER A 551 4.80 1.70 -14.19
CA SER A 551 4.61 0.28 -13.87
C SER A 551 3.37 -0.30 -14.53
N TYR A 552 2.25 0.44 -14.51
CA TYR A 552 1.01 0.06 -15.17
C TYR A 552 1.22 -0.11 -16.68
N MET A 553 1.84 0.88 -17.33
CA MET A 553 2.10 0.83 -18.77
C MET A 553 3.12 -0.25 -19.13
N ALA A 554 4.15 -0.48 -18.29
CA ALA A 554 5.10 -1.56 -18.50
C ALA A 554 4.44 -2.93 -18.50
N ILE A 555 3.58 -3.20 -17.53
CA ILE A 555 2.84 -4.47 -17.44
C ILE A 555 1.92 -4.65 -18.64
N LYS A 556 1.20 -3.59 -19.05
CA LYS A 556 0.32 -3.61 -20.21
C LYS A 556 1.09 -3.87 -21.51
N GLU A 557 2.23 -3.19 -21.69
CA GLU A 557 3.09 -3.36 -22.86
C GLU A 557 3.72 -4.75 -22.89
N GLN A 558 4.17 -5.29 -21.77
CA GLN A 558 4.67 -6.66 -21.67
C GLN A 558 3.59 -7.69 -22.05
N MET A 559 2.35 -7.52 -21.57
CA MET A 559 1.23 -8.38 -21.96
C MET A 559 1.02 -8.38 -23.47
N LEU A 560 1.02 -7.20 -24.10
CA LEU A 560 0.82 -7.06 -25.55
C LEU A 560 1.98 -7.65 -26.36
N LEU A 561 3.22 -7.48 -25.91
CA LEU A 561 4.40 -8.04 -26.55
C LEU A 561 4.40 -9.57 -26.48
N LEU A 562 4.08 -10.16 -25.33
CA LEU A 562 3.95 -11.61 -25.17
C LEU A 562 2.81 -12.16 -26.06
N ALA A 563 1.67 -11.49 -26.05
CA ALA A 563 0.56 -11.89 -26.91
C ALA A 563 0.92 -11.83 -28.40
N ARG A 564 1.63 -10.79 -28.84
CA ARG A 564 2.12 -10.68 -30.24
C ARG A 564 3.14 -11.77 -30.56
N TYR A 565 4.06 -12.07 -29.64
CA TYR A 565 5.10 -13.07 -29.82
C TYR A 565 4.50 -14.47 -30.06
N PHE A 566 3.49 -14.84 -29.24
CA PHE A 566 2.83 -16.15 -29.36
C PHE A 566 1.55 -16.13 -30.21
N LYS A 567 1.25 -15.01 -30.86
CA LYS A 567 0.04 -14.81 -31.68
C LYS A 567 -1.28 -15.04 -30.90
N TRP A 568 -1.26 -14.72 -29.61
CA TRP A 568 -2.46 -14.73 -28.78
C TRP A 568 -3.39 -13.56 -29.11
N THR A 569 -4.68 -13.76 -28.90
CA THR A 569 -5.68 -12.69 -29.04
C THR A 569 -5.80 -11.94 -27.72
N VAL A 570 -5.78 -10.61 -27.77
CA VAL A 570 -6.03 -9.74 -26.62
C VAL A 570 -7.26 -8.88 -26.91
N LYS A 571 -8.20 -8.87 -25.96
CA LYS A 571 -9.35 -7.99 -25.97
C LYS A 571 -9.41 -7.19 -24.68
N GLY A 572 -10.03 -6.02 -24.75
CA GLY A 572 -10.17 -5.15 -23.58
C GLY A 572 -11.47 -4.35 -23.62
N GLY A 573 -11.91 -3.93 -22.44
CA GLY A 573 -13.10 -3.11 -22.27
C GLY A 573 -13.37 -2.87 -20.79
N ARG A 574 -14.54 -2.30 -20.52
CA ARG A 574 -14.98 -2.00 -19.14
C ARG A 574 -16.37 -2.60 -18.91
N ILE A 575 -16.63 -3.19 -17.71
CA ILE A 575 -17.92 -3.73 -17.32
C ILE A 575 -18.49 -3.10 -16.05
#